data_3efdc90d293c3678ceb869f3125aff67
#
_entry.id   3efdc90d293c3678ceb869f3125aff67
#
_cell.length_a   1.000
_cell.length_b   1.000
_cell.length_c   1.000
_cell.angle_alpha   90.00
_cell.angle_beta   90.00
_cell.angle_gamma   90.00
#
_symmetry.space_group_name_H-M   'P 1'
#
loop_
_entity.id
_entity.type
_entity.pdbx_description
1 polymer ?
#
loop_
_entity_poly.entity_id
_entity_poly.type
_entity_poly.pdbx_seq_one_letter_code
_entity_poly.pdbx_strand_id
1 'polypeptide(L)'
;RDDVESRGLGDVYKRQVVVTLNSFVTDTDEETAFVEKFCKDRDCEFALAEVWEKGGEGGVALANKVLETLEIKKSNFKPLYEDDLSIKEKIEKVAKEIYGADGVTYAPAAERELKRITDLGMDKFPVCMAKTQYSLSDDAKKLGRPTGFKINVREVYVSAGAGFVVAINGAIMTMPGLPKKPAAYQIDVNDDGVITGLF
;
A
#
# COMPACT_ATOMS: atom_id res chain seq x y z
N ARG A 1 5.80 10.15 -18.01
CA ARG A 1 5.16 8.82 -18.04
C ARG A 1 5.38 8.04 -16.73
N ASP A 2 6.31 8.47 -15.93
CA ASP A 2 6.84 7.72 -14.80
C ASP A 2 6.64 8.39 -13.44
N ASP A 3 5.95 9.53 -13.41
CA ASP A 3 5.89 10.37 -12.22
C ASP A 3 4.97 9.84 -11.10
N VAL A 4 3.89 9.14 -11.45
CA VAL A 4 2.91 8.69 -10.44
C VAL A 4 3.47 7.55 -9.59
N GLU A 5 4.32 6.70 -10.16
CA GLU A 5 4.88 5.56 -9.44
C GLU A 5 6.00 5.90 -8.47
N SER A 6 6.84 6.84 -8.87
CA SER A 6 8.02 7.20 -8.07
C SER A 6 7.69 8.03 -6.84
N ARG A 7 6.54 8.71 -6.85
CA ARG A 7 6.06 9.57 -5.75
C ARG A 7 5.02 8.89 -4.88
N GLY A 8 4.44 7.78 -5.36
CA GLY A 8 3.48 6.99 -4.62
C GLY A 8 2.31 7.80 -4.05
N LEU A 9 1.75 7.31 -2.96
CA LEU A 9 0.64 7.95 -2.26
C LEU A 9 0.95 9.37 -1.78
N GLY A 10 2.20 9.66 -1.44
CA GLY A 10 2.63 10.98 -0.99
C GLY A 10 2.34 12.06 -2.02
N ASP A 11 2.68 11.83 -3.28
CA ASP A 11 2.44 12.79 -4.35
C ASP A 11 0.95 12.92 -4.68
N VAL A 12 0.23 11.81 -4.76
CA VAL A 12 -1.22 11.80 -5.02
C VAL A 12 -1.96 12.63 -3.97
N TYR A 13 -1.60 12.48 -2.70
CA TYR A 13 -2.19 13.26 -1.60
C TYR A 13 -1.50 14.62 -1.37
N LYS A 14 -0.56 15.02 -2.22
CA LYS A 14 0.20 16.26 -2.09
C LYS A 14 0.92 16.41 -0.74
N ARG A 15 1.42 15.31 -0.22
CA ARG A 15 2.25 15.28 0.99
C ARG A 15 3.73 15.42 0.64
N GLN A 16 4.53 15.78 1.63
CA GLN A 16 5.98 15.64 1.52
C GLN A 16 6.35 14.15 1.43
N VAL A 17 7.29 13.81 0.56
CA VAL A 17 7.74 12.43 0.36
C VAL A 17 9.20 12.31 0.76
N VAL A 18 9.47 11.38 1.67
CA VAL A 18 10.82 10.90 1.99
C VAL A 18 10.85 9.42 1.62
N VAL A 19 11.66 9.08 0.65
CA VAL A 19 11.89 7.69 0.23
C VAL A 19 12.98 7.11 1.11
N THR A 20 12.78 5.91 1.63
CA THR A 20 13.81 5.19 2.36
C THR A 20 14.10 3.86 1.70
N LEU A 21 15.39 3.54 1.57
CA LEU A 21 15.85 2.21 1.23
C LEU A 21 16.20 1.48 2.53
N ASN A 22 15.54 0.36 2.77
CA ASN A 22 15.88 -0.53 3.88
C ASN A 22 17.09 -1.38 3.45
N SER A 23 18.25 -1.03 3.95
CA SER A 23 19.52 -1.63 3.53
C SER A 23 19.69 -3.04 4.09
N PHE A 24 20.13 -3.94 3.24
CA PHE A 24 20.57 -5.29 3.59
C PHE A 24 22.05 -5.46 3.31
N VAL A 25 22.69 -6.42 3.97
CA VAL A 25 24.14 -6.70 3.86
C VAL A 25 24.60 -7.09 2.44
N THR A 26 23.64 -7.43 1.56
CA THR A 26 23.91 -7.79 0.17
C THR A 26 23.78 -6.61 -0.79
N ASP A 27 23.25 -5.47 -0.34
CA ASP A 27 23.06 -4.30 -1.18
C ASP A 27 24.40 -3.62 -1.48
N THR A 28 24.53 -3.09 -2.69
CA THR A 28 25.73 -2.41 -3.14
C THR A 28 25.60 -0.88 -3.03
N ASP A 29 26.73 -0.18 -2.96
CA ASP A 29 26.75 1.28 -2.97
C ASP A 29 26.18 1.83 -4.28
N GLU A 30 26.39 1.13 -5.40
CA GLU A 30 25.86 1.51 -6.72
C GLU A 30 24.34 1.45 -6.75
N GLU A 31 23.71 0.42 -6.16
CA GLU A 31 22.26 0.32 -6.06
C GLU A 31 21.67 1.44 -5.20
N THR A 32 22.29 1.71 -4.06
CA THR A 32 21.92 2.82 -3.17
C THR A 32 22.03 4.16 -3.89
N ALA A 33 23.13 4.43 -4.55
CA ALA A 33 23.36 5.66 -5.32
C ALA A 33 22.36 5.81 -6.48
N PHE A 34 22.00 4.71 -7.14
CA PHE A 34 20.97 4.71 -8.18
C PHE A 34 19.61 5.14 -7.64
N VAL A 35 19.16 4.56 -6.51
CA VAL A 35 17.88 4.92 -5.89
C VAL A 35 17.88 6.37 -5.41
N GLU A 36 18.97 6.82 -4.78
CA GLU A 36 19.11 8.21 -4.34
C GLU A 36 19.00 9.19 -5.50
N LYS A 37 19.73 8.92 -6.59
CA LYS A 37 19.65 9.74 -7.81
C LYS A 37 18.25 9.74 -8.40
N PHE A 38 17.60 8.58 -8.46
CA PHE A 38 16.23 8.45 -8.97
C PHE A 38 15.24 9.29 -8.15
N CYS A 39 15.40 9.35 -6.83
CA CYS A 39 14.59 10.18 -5.95
C CYS A 39 14.85 11.68 -6.19
N LYS A 40 16.11 12.09 -6.26
CA LYS A 40 16.50 13.48 -6.53
C LYS A 40 15.96 14.01 -7.86
N ASP A 41 16.05 13.20 -8.91
CA ASP A 41 15.52 13.53 -10.25
C ASP A 41 13.99 13.75 -10.24
N ARG A 42 13.28 13.36 -9.15
CA ARG A 42 11.84 13.48 -8.96
C ARG A 42 11.43 14.39 -7.80
N ASP A 43 12.34 15.20 -7.30
CA ASP A 43 12.11 16.08 -6.14
C ASP A 43 11.61 15.36 -4.89
N CYS A 44 12.01 14.08 -4.73
CA CYS A 44 11.80 13.31 -3.52
C CYS A 44 13.04 13.32 -2.65
N GLU A 45 12.85 13.46 -1.35
CA GLU A 45 13.93 13.28 -0.39
C GLU A 45 14.28 11.80 -0.26
N PHE A 46 15.53 11.50 0.09
CA PHE A 46 16.02 10.14 0.26
C PHE A 46 16.81 9.99 1.55
N ALA A 47 16.64 8.85 2.22
CA ALA A 47 17.49 8.44 3.32
C ALA A 47 17.65 6.92 3.34
N LEU A 48 18.89 6.46 3.62
CA LEU A 48 19.15 5.05 3.88
C LEU A 48 18.67 4.70 5.30
N ALA A 49 18.04 3.53 5.46
CA ALA A 49 17.69 2.97 6.75
C ALA A 49 18.44 1.67 6.99
N GLU A 50 19.22 1.63 8.06
CA GLU A 50 20.02 0.47 8.46
C GLU A 50 19.50 -0.10 9.80
N VAL A 51 18.21 0.08 10.07
CA VAL A 51 17.58 -0.28 11.35
C VAL A 51 17.66 -1.78 11.61
N TRP A 52 17.61 -2.59 10.55
CA TRP A 52 17.73 -4.03 10.67
C TRP A 52 19.06 -4.47 11.28
N GLU A 53 20.17 -3.84 10.88
CA GLU A 53 21.52 -4.18 11.34
C GLU A 53 21.90 -3.44 12.63
N LYS A 54 21.60 -2.12 12.68
CA LYS A 54 22.12 -1.20 13.70
C LYS A 54 21.06 -0.77 14.73
N GLY A 55 19.84 -1.31 14.65
CA GLY A 55 18.74 -0.90 15.52
C GLY A 55 18.42 0.60 15.39
N GLY A 56 18.14 1.28 16.49
CA GLY A 56 17.77 2.69 16.50
C GLY A 56 18.80 3.63 15.86
N GLU A 57 20.08 3.35 16.04
CA GLU A 57 21.18 4.11 15.45
C GLU A 57 21.09 4.14 13.91
N GLY A 58 20.71 3.01 13.30
CA GLY A 58 20.54 2.90 11.85
C GLY A 58 19.37 3.71 11.29
N GLY A 59 18.49 4.24 12.15
CA GLY A 59 17.33 5.06 11.78
C GLY A 59 17.55 6.57 11.90
N VAL A 60 18.65 7.00 12.50
CA VAL A 60 18.90 8.43 12.80
C VAL A 60 18.96 9.29 11.53
N ALA A 61 19.60 8.80 10.47
CA ALA A 61 19.68 9.52 9.20
C ALA A 61 18.27 9.75 8.59
N LEU A 62 17.41 8.74 8.62
CA LEU A 62 16.03 8.85 8.17
C LEU A 62 15.22 9.83 9.04
N ALA A 63 15.34 9.74 10.35
CA ALA A 63 14.66 10.65 11.27
C ALA A 63 15.02 12.11 11.03
N ASN A 64 16.32 12.40 10.89
CA ASN A 64 16.80 13.75 10.58
C ASN A 64 16.29 14.24 9.21
N LYS A 65 16.28 13.37 8.19
CA LYS A 65 15.73 13.73 6.87
C LYS A 65 14.24 14.04 6.92
N VAL A 66 13.45 13.33 7.73
CA VAL A 66 12.04 13.64 7.96
C VAL A 66 11.88 15.01 8.63
N LEU A 67 12.64 15.30 9.68
CA LEU A 67 12.60 16.61 10.38
C LEU A 67 12.96 17.75 9.43
N GLU A 68 14.07 17.62 8.68
CA GLU A 68 14.48 18.59 7.67
C GLU A 68 13.38 18.84 6.62
N THR A 69 12.76 17.77 6.14
CA THR A 69 11.69 17.86 5.13
C THR A 69 10.47 18.60 5.68
N LEU A 70 10.12 18.36 6.94
CA LEU A 70 8.99 19.07 7.61
C LEU A 70 9.25 20.57 7.79
N GLU A 71 10.51 20.97 7.98
CA GLU A 71 10.90 22.37 8.10
C GLU A 71 10.92 23.10 6.75
N ILE A 72 11.44 22.45 5.72
CA ILE A 72 11.68 23.07 4.41
C ILE A 72 10.42 23.03 3.51
N LYS A 73 9.71 21.89 3.49
CA LYS A 73 8.59 21.66 2.57
C LYS A 73 7.25 21.84 3.29
N LYS A 74 6.44 22.76 2.82
CA LYS A 74 5.05 22.90 3.31
C LYS A 74 4.17 21.81 2.75
N SER A 75 3.34 21.21 3.62
CA SER A 75 2.33 20.24 3.19
C SER A 75 1.23 20.93 2.36
N ASN A 76 0.88 20.34 1.24
CA ASN A 76 -0.28 20.69 0.43
C ASN A 76 -1.24 19.49 0.35
N PHE A 77 -1.44 18.85 1.50
CA PHE A 77 -2.28 17.65 1.60
C PHE A 77 -3.72 17.93 1.17
N LYS A 78 -4.24 17.04 0.33
CA LYS A 78 -5.67 16.98 -0.05
C LYS A 78 -6.14 15.53 -0.02
N PRO A 79 -7.35 15.25 0.48
CA PRO A 79 -7.97 13.94 0.29
C PRO A 79 -8.07 13.60 -1.19
N LEU A 80 -7.99 12.31 -1.52
CA LEU A 80 -8.10 11.83 -2.90
C LEU A 80 -9.48 12.09 -3.50
N TYR A 81 -10.50 12.03 -2.66
CA TYR A 81 -11.90 12.25 -3.03
C TYR A 81 -12.67 12.94 -1.90
N GLU A 82 -13.77 13.57 -2.26
CA GLU A 82 -14.70 14.16 -1.31
C GLU A 82 -15.65 13.10 -0.73
N ASP A 83 -16.09 13.28 0.51
CA ASP A 83 -16.92 12.32 1.23
C ASP A 83 -18.31 12.13 0.62
N ASP A 84 -18.82 13.11 -0.11
CA ASP A 84 -20.14 13.10 -0.76
C ASP A 84 -20.22 12.29 -2.05
N LEU A 85 -19.10 11.84 -2.59
CA LEU A 85 -19.08 10.94 -3.74
C LEU A 85 -19.73 9.60 -3.41
N SER A 86 -20.34 8.96 -4.41
CA SER A 86 -20.83 7.58 -4.29
C SER A 86 -19.67 6.59 -4.10
N ILE A 87 -19.97 5.42 -3.53
CA ILE A 87 -18.95 4.37 -3.33
C ILE A 87 -18.27 4.00 -4.66
N LYS A 88 -19.03 3.91 -5.75
CA LYS A 88 -18.46 3.61 -7.07
C LYS A 88 -17.47 4.67 -7.55
N GLU A 89 -17.80 5.94 -7.40
CA GLU A 89 -16.90 7.04 -7.76
C GLU A 89 -15.64 7.05 -6.91
N LYS A 90 -15.76 6.77 -5.60
CA LYS A 90 -14.60 6.62 -4.70
C LYS A 90 -13.70 5.47 -5.13
N ILE A 91 -14.27 4.29 -5.40
CA ILE A 91 -13.54 3.12 -5.90
C ILE A 91 -12.85 3.44 -7.23
N GLU A 92 -13.54 4.11 -8.14
CA GLU A 92 -12.99 4.46 -9.46
C GLU A 92 -11.83 5.47 -9.34
N LYS A 93 -11.93 6.45 -8.45
CA LYS A 93 -10.82 7.37 -8.17
C LYS A 93 -9.60 6.64 -7.63
N VAL A 94 -9.76 5.76 -6.65
CA VAL A 94 -8.65 4.96 -6.12
C VAL A 94 -8.03 4.10 -7.22
N ALA A 95 -8.85 3.41 -8.02
CA ALA A 95 -8.37 2.54 -9.10
C ALA A 95 -7.57 3.31 -10.15
N LYS A 96 -8.05 4.47 -10.57
CA LYS A 96 -7.40 5.29 -11.62
C LYS A 96 -6.19 6.05 -11.10
N GLU A 97 -6.32 6.76 -9.99
CA GLU A 97 -5.31 7.70 -9.53
C GLU A 97 -4.21 7.03 -8.69
N ILE A 98 -4.52 5.94 -7.97
CA ILE A 98 -3.54 5.22 -7.16
C ILE A 98 -2.94 4.03 -7.92
N TYR A 99 -3.79 3.22 -8.57
CA TYR A 99 -3.32 2.00 -9.23
C TYR A 99 -3.02 2.16 -10.72
N GLY A 100 -3.42 3.27 -11.33
CA GLY A 100 -3.22 3.50 -12.77
C GLY A 100 -4.10 2.62 -13.66
N ALA A 101 -5.23 2.14 -13.15
CA ALA A 101 -6.19 1.35 -13.90
C ALA A 101 -6.97 2.20 -14.91
N ASP A 102 -7.40 1.61 -16.02
CA ASP A 102 -8.27 2.27 -17.00
C ASP A 102 -9.71 2.40 -16.51
N GLY A 103 -10.07 1.69 -15.44
CA GLY A 103 -11.41 1.74 -14.86
C GLY A 103 -11.68 0.54 -13.95
N VAL A 104 -12.97 0.36 -13.63
CA VAL A 104 -13.44 -0.66 -12.70
C VAL A 104 -14.57 -1.47 -13.33
N THR A 105 -14.62 -2.75 -13.04
CA THR A 105 -15.76 -3.62 -13.35
C THR A 105 -16.32 -4.20 -12.06
N TYR A 106 -17.60 -4.52 -12.04
CA TYR A 106 -18.29 -5.02 -10.85
C TYR A 106 -18.97 -6.35 -11.14
N ALA A 107 -18.71 -7.34 -10.29
CA ALA A 107 -19.47 -8.58 -10.32
C ALA A 107 -20.92 -8.34 -9.87
N PRO A 108 -21.89 -9.17 -10.32
CA PRO A 108 -23.30 -9.01 -9.93
C PRO A 108 -23.55 -9.02 -8.41
N ALA A 109 -22.71 -9.72 -7.64
CA ALA A 109 -22.77 -9.70 -6.18
C ALA A 109 -22.39 -8.33 -5.62
N ALA A 110 -21.31 -7.74 -6.12
CA ALA A 110 -20.87 -6.40 -5.73
C ALA A 110 -21.92 -5.33 -6.05
N GLU A 111 -22.54 -5.41 -7.23
CA GLU A 111 -23.62 -4.48 -7.63
C GLU A 111 -24.83 -4.54 -6.67
N ARG A 112 -25.24 -5.73 -6.26
CA ARG A 112 -26.35 -5.89 -5.30
C ARG A 112 -26.02 -5.27 -3.94
N GLU A 113 -24.81 -5.52 -3.44
CA GLU A 113 -24.40 -4.98 -2.14
C GLU A 113 -24.20 -3.46 -2.19
N LEU A 114 -23.65 -2.91 -3.27
CA LEU A 114 -23.54 -1.46 -3.46
C LEU A 114 -24.90 -0.78 -3.38
N LYS A 115 -25.91 -1.36 -4.04
CA LYS A 115 -27.29 -0.86 -3.95
C LYS A 115 -27.81 -0.93 -2.51
N ARG A 116 -27.64 -2.07 -1.83
CA ARG A 116 -28.07 -2.26 -0.44
C ARG A 116 -27.41 -1.25 0.51
N ILE A 117 -26.11 -1.01 0.34
CA ILE A 117 -25.36 -0.04 1.15
C ILE A 117 -25.91 1.38 0.96
N THR A 118 -26.24 1.73 -0.30
CA THR A 118 -26.87 3.02 -0.61
C THR A 118 -28.26 3.13 0.01
N ASP A 119 -29.08 2.08 -0.12
CA ASP A 119 -30.43 2.04 0.46
C ASP A 119 -30.43 2.16 2.00
N LEU A 120 -29.33 1.75 2.65
CA LEU A 120 -29.10 1.89 4.09
C LEU A 120 -28.52 3.25 4.51
N GLY A 121 -28.26 4.15 3.56
CA GLY A 121 -27.66 5.46 3.84
C GLY A 121 -26.18 5.42 4.25
N MET A 122 -25.46 4.34 3.91
CA MET A 122 -24.03 4.16 4.24
C MET A 122 -23.11 4.44 3.03
N ASP A 123 -23.63 5.06 2.00
CA ASP A 123 -22.90 5.38 0.75
C ASP A 123 -21.84 6.48 0.93
N LYS A 124 -21.87 7.20 2.05
CA LYS A 124 -20.88 8.24 2.37
C LYS A 124 -19.62 7.70 3.06
N PHE A 125 -19.59 6.46 3.46
CA PHE A 125 -18.41 5.87 4.08
C PHE A 125 -17.20 5.86 3.13
N PRO A 126 -15.98 6.01 3.66
CA PRO A 126 -14.77 5.84 2.87
C PRO A 126 -14.62 4.39 2.39
N VAL A 127 -13.84 4.19 1.34
CA VAL A 127 -13.60 2.87 0.76
C VAL A 127 -12.20 2.35 1.08
N CYS A 128 -12.14 1.05 1.37
CA CYS A 128 -10.91 0.28 1.52
C CYS A 128 -10.85 -0.75 0.37
N MET A 129 -9.81 -0.64 -0.46
CA MET A 129 -9.61 -1.54 -1.61
C MET A 129 -8.74 -2.71 -1.19
N ALA A 130 -9.36 -3.89 -1.01
CA ALA A 130 -8.63 -5.13 -0.71
C ALA A 130 -8.30 -5.86 -2.02
N LYS A 131 -7.02 -5.95 -2.34
CA LYS A 131 -6.48 -6.63 -3.53
C LYS A 131 -5.13 -7.26 -3.25
N THR A 132 -4.57 -8.00 -4.21
CA THR A 132 -3.23 -8.57 -4.08
C THR A 132 -2.19 -7.49 -3.78
N GLN A 133 -1.23 -7.81 -2.91
CA GLN A 133 -0.10 -6.95 -2.57
C GLN A 133 1.03 -7.01 -3.61
N TYR A 134 1.00 -7.97 -4.53
CA TYR A 134 2.08 -8.22 -5.49
C TYR A 134 1.97 -7.41 -6.79
N SER A 135 0.88 -6.69 -7.01
CA SER A 135 0.65 -5.92 -8.23
C SER A 135 -0.18 -4.69 -7.94
N LEU A 136 -0.05 -3.65 -8.76
CA LEU A 136 -0.99 -2.52 -8.79
C LEU A 136 -2.34 -2.93 -9.39
N SER A 137 -2.39 -3.98 -10.24
CA SER A 137 -3.65 -4.59 -10.71
C SER A 137 -4.23 -5.54 -9.65
N ASP A 138 -5.36 -6.15 -9.95
CA ASP A 138 -5.97 -7.23 -9.17
C ASP A 138 -5.47 -8.63 -9.56
N ASP A 139 -4.51 -8.71 -10.49
CA ASP A 139 -3.81 -9.93 -10.91
C ASP A 139 -2.38 -9.93 -10.36
N ALA A 140 -2.10 -10.83 -9.41
CA ALA A 140 -0.80 -10.97 -8.75
C ALA A 140 0.38 -11.28 -9.71
N LYS A 141 0.09 -11.72 -10.93
CA LYS A 141 1.12 -12.05 -11.94
C LYS A 141 1.59 -10.84 -12.74
N LYS A 142 0.84 -9.75 -12.72
CA LYS A 142 1.19 -8.52 -13.43
C LYS A 142 2.12 -7.68 -12.57
N LEU A 143 3.39 -8.03 -12.55
CA LEU A 143 4.42 -7.35 -11.75
C LEU A 143 4.78 -5.96 -12.31
N GLY A 144 5.45 -5.16 -11.49
CA GLY A 144 5.90 -3.80 -11.82
C GLY A 144 4.73 -2.84 -12.00
N ARG A 145 4.77 -2.07 -13.09
CA ARG A 145 3.70 -1.13 -13.44
C ARG A 145 2.86 -1.64 -14.61
N PRO A 146 1.82 -2.41 -14.38
CA PRO A 146 0.89 -2.80 -15.42
C PRO A 146 0.12 -1.59 -15.96
N THR A 147 -0.22 -1.64 -17.25
CA THR A 147 -1.08 -0.68 -17.93
C THR A 147 -2.15 -1.41 -18.73
N GLY A 148 -3.23 -0.73 -19.12
CA GLY A 148 -4.28 -1.34 -19.94
C GLY A 148 -5.11 -2.37 -19.15
N PHE A 149 -5.31 -2.19 -17.85
CA PHE A 149 -6.08 -3.11 -17.01
C PHE A 149 -7.25 -2.40 -16.32
N LYS A 150 -8.23 -3.19 -15.91
CA LYS A 150 -9.32 -2.76 -15.04
C LYS A 150 -9.28 -3.54 -13.74
N ILE A 151 -9.67 -2.89 -12.65
CA ILE A 151 -9.89 -3.56 -11.36
C ILE A 151 -11.26 -4.22 -11.38
N ASN A 152 -11.33 -5.49 -11.01
CA ASN A 152 -12.59 -6.21 -10.88
C ASN A 152 -13.02 -6.30 -9.41
N VAL A 153 -14.07 -5.58 -9.06
CA VAL A 153 -14.69 -5.65 -7.72
C VAL A 153 -15.60 -6.87 -7.66
N ARG A 154 -15.17 -7.89 -6.93
CA ARG A 154 -15.89 -9.16 -6.77
C ARG A 154 -17.01 -9.08 -5.74
N GLU A 155 -16.71 -8.47 -4.62
CA GLU A 155 -17.61 -8.34 -3.47
C GLU A 155 -17.42 -6.98 -2.81
N VAL A 156 -18.47 -6.50 -2.15
CA VAL A 156 -18.42 -5.29 -1.33
C VAL A 156 -19.15 -5.57 -0.02
N TYR A 157 -18.63 -5.07 1.10
CA TYR A 157 -19.34 -5.13 2.38
C TYR A 157 -19.00 -3.93 3.26
N VAL A 158 -19.85 -3.65 4.23
CA VAL A 158 -19.65 -2.58 5.21
C VAL A 158 -18.97 -3.13 6.45
N SER A 159 -17.87 -2.51 6.86
CA SER A 159 -17.29 -2.65 8.19
C SER A 159 -17.94 -1.62 9.12
N ALA A 160 -19.17 -1.90 9.54
CA ALA A 160 -20.04 -0.92 10.20
C ALA A 160 -19.44 -0.36 11.50
N GLY A 161 -18.81 -1.21 12.31
CA GLY A 161 -18.15 -0.77 13.54
C GLY A 161 -16.95 0.14 13.35
N ALA A 162 -16.31 0.06 12.19
CA ALA A 162 -15.15 0.89 11.82
C ALA A 162 -15.53 2.05 10.88
N GLY A 163 -16.74 2.05 10.31
CA GLY A 163 -17.26 3.16 9.48
C GLY A 163 -16.65 3.24 8.09
N PHE A 164 -16.36 2.11 7.43
CA PHE A 164 -15.88 2.10 6.05
C PHE A 164 -16.44 0.91 5.24
N VAL A 165 -16.37 1.04 3.93
CA VAL A 165 -16.77 0.03 2.96
C VAL A 165 -15.53 -0.69 2.44
N VAL A 166 -15.55 -2.02 2.43
CA VAL A 166 -14.48 -2.84 1.87
C VAL A 166 -14.89 -3.33 0.48
N ALA A 167 -14.04 -3.09 -0.51
CA ALA A 167 -14.16 -3.61 -1.86
C ALA A 167 -13.13 -4.72 -2.07
N ILE A 168 -13.59 -5.95 -2.25
CA ILE A 168 -12.74 -7.12 -2.54
C ILE A 168 -12.49 -7.20 -4.03
N ASN A 169 -11.23 -7.17 -4.43
CA ASN A 169 -10.84 -7.10 -5.83
C ASN A 169 -10.06 -8.34 -6.26
N GLY A 170 -10.46 -8.91 -7.40
CA GLY A 170 -9.81 -10.10 -7.95
C GLY A 170 -9.90 -11.32 -7.05
N ALA A 171 -8.89 -12.17 -7.09
CA ALA A 171 -8.86 -13.48 -6.40
C ALA A 171 -8.16 -13.44 -5.03
N ILE A 172 -8.18 -12.30 -4.34
CA ILE A 172 -7.53 -12.21 -3.02
C ILE A 172 -8.23 -13.08 -1.98
N MET A 173 -7.44 -13.70 -1.14
CA MET A 173 -7.88 -14.38 0.08
C MET A 173 -7.95 -13.36 1.23
N THR A 174 -9.12 -13.18 1.82
CA THR A 174 -9.38 -12.14 2.83
C THR A 174 -8.76 -12.44 4.19
N MET A 175 -8.54 -13.71 4.50
CA MET A 175 -7.81 -14.15 5.68
C MET A 175 -7.21 -15.54 5.42
N PRO A 176 -5.89 -15.71 5.44
CA PRO A 176 -5.30 -17.05 5.43
C PRO A 176 -5.78 -17.79 6.68
N GLY A 177 -6.28 -19.01 6.49
CA GLY A 177 -6.68 -19.85 7.59
C GLY A 177 -5.48 -20.12 8.51
N LEU A 178 -5.61 -19.78 9.78
CA LEU A 178 -4.60 -20.14 10.76
C LEU A 178 -4.65 -21.66 10.99
N PRO A 179 -3.50 -22.37 11.00
CA PRO A 179 -3.48 -23.80 11.27
C PRO A 179 -3.94 -24.06 12.71
N LYS A 180 -4.66 -25.17 12.91
CA LYS A 180 -5.09 -25.59 14.27
C LYS A 180 -3.91 -25.80 15.22
N LYS A 181 -2.75 -26.15 14.68
CA LYS A 181 -1.49 -26.25 15.40
C LYS A 181 -0.56 -25.16 14.89
N PRO A 182 -0.35 -24.07 15.65
CA PRO A 182 0.54 -22.99 15.27
C PRO A 182 1.98 -23.46 15.07
N ALA A 183 2.68 -22.90 14.07
CA ALA A 183 4.11 -23.17 13.85
C ALA A 183 4.95 -22.85 15.07
N ALA A 184 4.54 -21.87 15.87
CA ALA A 184 5.20 -21.50 17.14
C ALA A 184 5.40 -22.66 18.13
N TYR A 185 4.59 -23.71 18.05
CA TYR A 185 4.80 -24.91 18.90
C TYR A 185 5.99 -25.78 18.49
N GLN A 186 6.56 -25.52 17.32
CA GLN A 186 7.70 -26.27 16.78
C GLN A 186 8.97 -25.42 16.70
N ILE A 187 8.82 -24.09 16.84
CA ILE A 187 9.95 -23.16 16.84
C ILE A 187 10.60 -23.19 18.22
N ASP A 188 11.88 -23.47 18.27
CA ASP A 188 12.68 -23.50 19.49
C ASP A 188 14.09 -23.00 19.21
N VAL A 189 14.82 -22.69 20.28
CA VAL A 189 16.25 -22.33 20.23
C VAL A 189 17.00 -23.35 21.03
N ASN A 190 17.95 -24.05 20.45
CA ASN A 190 18.79 -25.01 21.15
C ASN A 190 19.87 -24.32 22.00
N ASP A 191 20.62 -25.13 22.82
CA ASP A 191 21.65 -24.63 23.73
C ASP A 191 22.80 -23.89 23.01
N ASP A 192 22.99 -24.11 21.70
CA ASP A 192 23.98 -23.44 20.88
C ASP A 192 23.44 -22.13 20.25
N GLY A 193 22.22 -21.71 20.58
CA GLY A 193 21.58 -20.51 20.04
C GLY A 193 21.02 -20.67 18.62
N VAL A 194 20.95 -21.91 18.10
CA VAL A 194 20.42 -22.17 16.76
C VAL A 194 18.90 -22.31 16.81
N ILE A 195 18.21 -21.54 15.96
CA ILE A 195 16.75 -21.60 15.84
C ILE A 195 16.38 -22.84 15.02
N THR A 196 15.42 -23.62 15.53
CA THR A 196 14.88 -24.84 14.91
C THR A 196 13.38 -24.71 14.64
N GLY A 197 12.83 -25.50 13.73
CA GLY A 197 11.37 -25.57 13.48
C GLY A 197 10.79 -24.41 12.68
N LEU A 198 11.60 -23.58 12.04
CA LEU A 198 11.12 -22.48 11.15
C LEU A 198 10.58 -23.00 9.82
N PHE A 199 11.09 -24.15 9.33
CA PHE A 199 10.73 -24.78 8.04
C PHE A 199 10.64 -26.30 8.21
#